data_48cae8a8dda358bdca4117f1f78af741
#
_entry.id   48cae8a8dda358bdca4117f1f78af741
#
_cell.length_a   1.000
_cell.length_b   1.000
_cell.length_c   1.000
_cell.angle_alpha   90.00
_cell.angle_beta   90.00
_cell.angle_gamma   90.00
#
_symmetry.space_group_name_H-M   'P 1'
#
loop_
_entity.id
_entity.type
_entity.pdbx_description
1 polymer ?
#
loop_
_entity_poly.entity_id
_entity_poly.type
_entity_poly.pdbx_seq_one_letter_code
_entity_poly.pdbx_strand_id
1 'polypeptide(L)'
;MKKISLAFCLALLSSLFCLAQVSPLQFNKNGEFKIVQFTDIHFKYGNPASDIALKRIGEVLDAERPDLVVFTGDVVYAAPADTAMRKVLSYATDRKIPFVVTFGNHDNEQGKTRAELYDVIRSMPFNIQPDRGGVESPDYVLTLKSSDGKKDAALLYCLDSHSYSKLPDVKGYDWLTFDQVNWYRQQSAAYKAKNGGQPLPALAFFHIPLPEYNEAASDENAILLGTRMEKACAPELNTGMFTAMKEAGDVMGMFVGHDHDNDYAVMWKGILLAYGRFTGGNTEYNHLSNGARVILMKEGARTFTTWIRLKGGEIIDKTVYPDSYMKDDWRKRPLVTE
;
A
#
# COMPACT_ATOMS: atom_id res chain seq x y z
N MET A 1 35.92 -49.28 -48.46
CA MET A 1 35.88 -47.82 -48.21
C MET A 1 34.58 -47.53 -47.42
N LYS A 2 34.67 -47.41 -46.11
CA LYS A 2 33.51 -47.18 -45.22
C LYS A 2 33.37 -45.68 -45.02
N LYS A 3 32.20 -45.11 -45.37
CA LYS A 3 31.83 -43.72 -45.12
C LYS A 3 31.35 -43.61 -43.68
N ILE A 4 32.03 -42.82 -42.87
CA ILE A 4 31.61 -42.47 -41.51
C ILE A 4 30.76 -41.20 -41.62
N SER A 5 29.47 -41.30 -41.32
CA SER A 5 28.56 -40.11 -41.20
C SER A 5 28.65 -39.57 -39.78
N LEU A 6 29.16 -38.36 -39.68
CA LEU A 6 29.25 -37.62 -38.44
C LEU A 6 27.88 -36.88 -38.19
N ALA A 7 27.06 -37.39 -37.29
CA ALA A 7 25.84 -36.75 -36.86
C ALA A 7 26.17 -35.66 -35.84
N PHE A 8 25.95 -34.40 -36.21
CA PHE A 8 26.10 -33.25 -35.31
C PHE A 8 24.82 -33.11 -34.51
N CYS A 9 24.82 -33.54 -33.26
CA CYS A 9 23.74 -33.24 -32.33
C CYS A 9 23.84 -31.81 -31.84
N LEU A 10 22.99 -30.94 -32.41
CA LEU A 10 22.80 -29.57 -31.95
C LEU A 10 21.90 -29.64 -30.69
N ALA A 11 22.51 -29.61 -29.52
CA ALA A 11 21.77 -29.43 -28.28
C ALA A 11 21.31 -27.95 -28.16
N LEU A 12 20.05 -27.68 -28.47
CA LEU A 12 19.40 -26.43 -28.11
C LEU A 12 19.28 -26.38 -26.60
N LEU A 13 20.17 -25.66 -25.93
CA LEU A 13 19.93 -25.17 -24.56
C LEU A 13 18.86 -24.09 -24.64
N SER A 14 17.59 -24.48 -24.56
CA SER A 14 16.52 -23.57 -24.20
C SER A 14 16.70 -23.20 -22.73
N SER A 15 17.31 -22.05 -22.46
CA SER A 15 17.27 -21.42 -21.15
C SER A 15 15.80 -21.04 -20.87
N LEU A 16 15.11 -21.95 -20.18
CA LEU A 16 13.84 -21.66 -19.53
C LEU A 16 14.13 -20.57 -18.47
N PHE A 17 13.90 -19.31 -18.85
CA PHE A 17 13.66 -18.26 -17.86
C PHE A 17 12.40 -18.70 -17.09
N CYS A 18 12.60 -19.41 -15.98
CA CYS A 18 11.57 -19.65 -15.00
C CYS A 18 11.29 -18.28 -14.35
N LEU A 19 10.37 -17.51 -14.97
CA LEU A 19 9.75 -16.41 -14.24
C LEU A 19 9.17 -17.03 -12.98
N ALA A 20 9.67 -16.64 -11.83
CA ALA A 20 9.15 -17.10 -10.55
C ALA A 20 7.65 -16.75 -10.53
N GLN A 21 6.82 -17.78 -10.75
CA GLN A 21 5.37 -17.61 -10.77
C GLN A 21 4.96 -17.32 -9.32
N VAL A 22 4.64 -16.05 -9.06
CA VAL A 22 4.13 -15.66 -7.75
C VAL A 22 2.78 -16.35 -7.55
N SER A 23 2.65 -17.09 -6.46
CA SER A 23 1.37 -17.71 -6.09
C SER A 23 0.32 -16.62 -5.87
N PRO A 24 -0.96 -16.89 -6.17
CA PRO A 24 -2.03 -15.97 -5.84
C PRO A 24 -1.97 -15.55 -4.37
N LEU A 25 -2.25 -14.28 -4.09
CA LEU A 25 -2.39 -13.83 -2.71
C LEU A 25 -3.54 -14.59 -2.04
N GLN A 26 -3.29 -15.15 -0.86
CA GLN A 26 -4.22 -16.06 -0.21
C GLN A 26 -4.08 -15.96 1.31
N PHE A 27 -5.21 -15.98 2.02
CA PHE A 27 -5.19 -16.16 3.47
C PHE A 27 -4.50 -17.46 3.85
N ASN A 28 -3.69 -17.42 4.89
CA ASN A 28 -3.02 -18.62 5.40
C ASN A 28 -4.02 -19.58 6.09
N LYS A 29 -3.55 -20.73 6.57
CA LYS A 29 -4.39 -21.76 7.21
C LYS A 29 -5.11 -21.27 8.48
N ASN A 30 -4.61 -20.19 9.09
CA ASN A 30 -5.22 -19.58 10.27
C ASN A 30 -6.24 -18.47 9.89
N GLY A 31 -6.53 -18.31 8.59
CA GLY A 31 -7.38 -17.22 8.09
C GLY A 31 -6.74 -15.84 8.25
N GLU A 32 -5.43 -15.74 8.18
CA GLU A 32 -4.69 -14.49 8.35
C GLU A 32 -3.96 -14.10 7.08
N PHE A 33 -3.85 -12.78 6.82
CA PHE A 33 -3.03 -12.21 5.76
C PHE A 33 -2.36 -10.95 6.29
N LYS A 34 -1.02 -10.94 6.28
CA LYS A 34 -0.22 -9.85 6.84
C LYS A 34 0.36 -8.97 5.74
N ILE A 35 0.13 -7.67 5.83
CA ILE A 35 0.67 -6.65 4.94
C ILE A 35 1.62 -5.76 5.72
N VAL A 36 2.76 -5.41 5.13
CA VAL A 36 3.63 -4.34 5.61
C VAL A 36 3.57 -3.20 4.61
N GLN A 37 3.26 -2.00 5.11
CA GLN A 37 3.28 -0.75 4.36
C GLN A 37 4.56 0.00 4.70
N PHE A 38 5.38 0.27 3.67
CA PHE A 38 6.48 1.24 3.71
C PHE A 38 6.07 2.47 2.92
N THR A 39 6.48 3.64 3.37
CA THR A 39 6.15 4.91 2.73
C THR A 39 7.25 5.94 2.95
N ASP A 40 7.35 6.92 2.08
CA ASP A 40 8.21 8.09 2.26
C ASP A 40 9.66 7.68 2.57
N ILE A 41 10.21 6.80 1.73
CA ILE A 41 11.56 6.26 1.90
C ILE A 41 12.60 7.30 1.49
N HIS A 42 12.27 8.12 0.47
CA HIS A 42 13.11 9.20 -0.05
C HIS A 42 14.56 8.78 -0.26
N PHE A 43 14.75 7.59 -0.85
CA PHE A 43 16.06 7.00 -1.00
C PHE A 43 16.91 7.79 -1.99
N LYS A 44 18.05 8.29 -1.53
CA LYS A 44 19.08 8.98 -2.33
C LYS A 44 20.23 8.01 -2.57
N TYR A 45 20.32 7.47 -3.80
CA TYR A 45 21.34 6.51 -4.17
C TYR A 45 22.75 7.08 -3.94
N GLY A 46 23.61 6.30 -3.28
CA GLY A 46 24.98 6.72 -2.94
C GLY A 46 25.08 7.69 -1.75
N ASN A 47 23.96 8.04 -1.10
CA ASN A 47 23.98 8.88 0.11
C ASN A 47 23.86 8.00 1.37
N PRO A 48 24.91 7.95 2.24
CA PRO A 48 24.89 7.13 3.45
C PRO A 48 23.73 7.47 4.42
N ALA A 49 23.22 8.70 4.40
CA ALA A 49 22.09 9.10 5.23
C ALA A 49 20.80 8.32 4.89
N SER A 50 20.70 7.79 3.66
CA SER A 50 19.60 6.93 3.21
C SER A 50 19.72 5.47 3.68
N ASP A 51 20.89 5.00 4.08
CA ASP A 51 21.12 3.59 4.44
C ASP A 51 20.33 3.16 5.67
N ILE A 52 19.95 4.11 6.52
CA ILE A 52 19.06 3.88 7.66
C ILE A 52 17.71 3.35 7.20
N ALA A 53 17.16 3.89 6.10
CA ALA A 53 15.90 3.42 5.52
C ALA A 53 16.02 1.96 5.06
N LEU A 54 17.08 1.63 4.32
CA LEU A 54 17.31 0.26 3.85
C LEU A 54 17.46 -0.73 5.02
N LYS A 55 18.18 -0.33 6.05
CA LYS A 55 18.33 -1.12 7.28
C LYS A 55 16.96 -1.34 7.95
N ARG A 56 16.12 -0.28 8.03
CA ARG A 56 14.80 -0.37 8.62
C ARG A 56 13.89 -1.32 7.84
N ILE A 57 13.89 -1.22 6.51
CA ILE A 57 13.13 -2.13 5.65
C ILE A 57 13.53 -3.59 5.93
N GLY A 58 14.84 -3.87 5.95
CA GLY A 58 15.34 -5.22 6.25
C GLY A 58 14.89 -5.73 7.62
N GLU A 59 15.08 -4.94 8.69
CA GLU A 59 14.70 -5.30 10.05
C GLU A 59 13.18 -5.58 10.18
N VAL A 60 12.33 -4.75 9.55
CA VAL A 60 10.88 -4.94 9.58
C VAL A 60 10.47 -6.20 8.84
N LEU A 61 11.00 -6.43 7.62
CA LEU A 61 10.67 -7.62 6.83
C LEU A 61 11.09 -8.91 7.55
N ASP A 62 12.25 -8.92 8.19
CA ASP A 62 12.75 -10.10 8.92
C ASP A 62 11.92 -10.37 10.18
N ALA A 63 11.46 -9.33 10.87
CA ALA A 63 10.63 -9.45 12.07
C ALA A 63 9.19 -9.85 11.75
N GLU A 64 8.57 -9.20 10.73
CA GLU A 64 7.16 -9.37 10.44
C GLU A 64 6.87 -10.53 9.49
N ARG A 65 7.76 -10.85 8.55
CA ARG A 65 7.57 -11.89 7.52
C ARG A 65 6.19 -11.76 6.85
N PRO A 66 5.90 -10.63 6.19
CA PRO A 66 4.58 -10.37 5.63
C PRO A 66 4.29 -11.25 4.42
N ASP A 67 3.00 -11.41 4.12
CA ASP A 67 2.52 -12.07 2.91
C ASP A 67 2.55 -11.12 1.70
N LEU A 68 2.54 -9.80 1.96
CA LEU A 68 2.60 -8.73 0.94
C LEU A 68 3.30 -7.50 1.51
N VAL A 69 4.10 -6.86 0.67
CA VAL A 69 4.62 -5.51 0.93
C VAL A 69 3.94 -4.52 -0.01
N VAL A 70 3.45 -3.40 0.55
CA VAL A 70 2.93 -2.26 -0.21
C VAL A 70 3.82 -1.05 0.06
N PHE A 71 4.45 -0.53 -0.99
CA PHE A 71 5.16 0.74 -0.93
C PHE A 71 4.20 1.84 -1.37
N THR A 72 3.85 2.74 -0.47
CA THR A 72 2.87 3.80 -0.74
C THR A 72 3.53 5.13 -1.09
N GLY A 73 4.44 5.09 -2.06
CA GLY A 73 5.01 6.27 -2.70
C GLY A 73 6.22 6.89 -2.03
N ASP A 74 6.80 7.85 -2.75
CA ASP A 74 8.01 8.57 -2.40
C ASP A 74 9.17 7.63 -2.03
N VAL A 75 9.35 6.63 -2.90
CA VAL A 75 10.37 5.60 -2.73
C VAL A 75 11.77 6.17 -3.01
N VAL A 76 11.89 7.01 -4.05
CA VAL A 76 13.18 7.54 -4.53
C VAL A 76 13.20 9.06 -4.54
N TYR A 77 14.37 9.64 -4.23
CA TYR A 77 14.55 11.09 -4.15
C TYR A 77 15.90 11.59 -4.68
N ALA A 78 16.53 10.82 -5.53
CA ALA A 78 17.74 11.22 -6.28
C ALA A 78 17.95 10.36 -7.52
N ALA A 79 18.58 10.94 -8.53
CA ALA A 79 19.07 10.19 -9.70
C ALA A 79 20.28 9.31 -9.32
N PRO A 80 20.44 8.14 -9.93
CA PRO A 80 19.61 7.53 -10.97
C PRO A 80 18.39 6.81 -10.35
N ALA A 81 17.18 7.26 -10.72
CA ALA A 81 15.94 6.82 -10.08
C ALA A 81 15.64 5.32 -10.25
N ASP A 82 15.93 4.75 -11.44
CA ASP A 82 15.75 3.33 -11.72
C ASP A 82 16.65 2.44 -10.86
N THR A 83 17.90 2.83 -10.69
CA THR A 83 18.86 2.12 -9.82
C THR A 83 18.46 2.24 -8.35
N ALA A 84 18.06 3.42 -7.93
CA ALA A 84 17.56 3.67 -6.57
C ALA A 84 16.31 2.83 -6.27
N MET A 85 15.34 2.81 -7.18
CA MET A 85 14.10 2.02 -7.08
C MET A 85 14.44 0.52 -6.94
N ARG A 86 15.25 -0.02 -7.84
CA ARG A 86 15.70 -1.43 -7.75
C ARG A 86 16.39 -1.74 -6.43
N LYS A 87 17.21 -0.82 -5.91
CA LYS A 87 17.93 -1.01 -4.65
C LYS A 87 16.98 -1.13 -3.47
N VAL A 88 15.99 -0.27 -3.37
CA VAL A 88 14.99 -0.32 -2.31
C VAL A 88 14.16 -1.61 -2.40
N LEU A 89 13.60 -1.88 -3.59
CA LEU A 89 12.69 -3.00 -3.79
C LEU A 89 13.39 -4.36 -3.73
N SER A 90 14.72 -4.41 -3.88
CA SER A 90 15.49 -5.66 -3.74
C SER A 90 15.32 -6.31 -2.37
N TYR A 91 15.03 -5.53 -1.33
CA TYR A 91 14.80 -6.07 0.02
C TYR A 91 13.59 -7.00 0.11
N ALA A 92 12.52 -6.72 -0.64
CA ALA A 92 11.38 -7.62 -0.79
C ALA A 92 11.72 -8.79 -1.71
N THR A 93 12.34 -8.53 -2.86
CA THR A 93 12.75 -9.53 -3.85
C THR A 93 13.68 -10.60 -3.26
N ASP A 94 14.71 -10.17 -2.53
CA ASP A 94 15.71 -11.08 -1.92
C ASP A 94 15.08 -12.02 -0.88
N ARG A 95 13.97 -11.58 -0.27
CA ARG A 95 13.18 -12.36 0.68
C ARG A 95 12.04 -13.14 0.03
N LYS A 96 11.91 -13.03 -1.30
CA LYS A 96 10.83 -13.67 -2.08
C LYS A 96 9.43 -13.26 -1.61
N ILE A 97 9.27 -12.03 -1.15
CA ILE A 97 8.00 -11.49 -0.69
C ILE A 97 7.32 -10.77 -1.85
N PRO A 98 6.06 -11.11 -2.17
CA PRO A 98 5.28 -10.34 -3.14
C PRO A 98 5.20 -8.87 -2.74
N PHE A 99 5.30 -7.97 -3.72
CA PHE A 99 5.21 -6.54 -3.46
C PHE A 99 4.55 -5.76 -4.59
N VAL A 100 4.04 -4.59 -4.23
CA VAL A 100 3.50 -3.57 -5.13
C VAL A 100 3.95 -2.18 -4.69
N VAL A 101 3.88 -1.23 -5.63
CA VAL A 101 4.19 0.19 -5.40
C VAL A 101 3.04 1.03 -5.94
N THR A 102 2.55 1.97 -5.15
CA THR A 102 1.84 3.15 -5.64
C THR A 102 2.81 4.32 -5.62
N PHE A 103 2.78 5.19 -6.63
CA PHE A 103 3.72 6.31 -6.68
C PHE A 103 3.32 7.45 -5.73
N GLY A 104 4.35 8.13 -5.21
CA GLY A 104 4.21 9.42 -4.57
C GLY A 104 4.49 10.57 -5.55
N ASN A 105 4.47 11.81 -5.05
CA ASN A 105 4.68 12.98 -5.89
C ASN A 105 6.14 13.18 -6.28
N HIS A 106 7.09 12.65 -5.53
CA HIS A 106 8.53 12.82 -5.79
C HIS A 106 9.16 11.74 -6.66
N ASP A 107 8.52 10.58 -6.85
CA ASP A 107 9.15 9.45 -7.55
C ASP A 107 9.56 9.78 -8.99
N ASN A 108 8.78 10.61 -9.69
CA ASN A 108 9.07 10.97 -11.10
C ASN A 108 9.85 12.27 -11.29
N GLU A 109 10.35 12.89 -10.22
CA GLU A 109 11.17 14.11 -10.27
C GLU A 109 12.64 13.84 -10.59
N GLN A 110 13.07 12.57 -10.56
CA GLN A 110 14.48 12.17 -10.61
C GLN A 110 14.92 11.69 -11.98
N GLY A 111 14.37 12.30 -13.05
CA GLY A 111 14.77 12.06 -14.44
C GLY A 111 14.19 10.80 -15.07
N LYS A 112 13.15 10.21 -14.46
CA LYS A 112 12.36 9.11 -14.98
C LYS A 112 10.88 9.42 -14.90
N THR A 113 10.12 9.09 -15.94
CA THR A 113 8.66 9.18 -15.92
C THR A 113 8.06 8.07 -15.05
N ARG A 114 6.80 8.24 -14.62
CA ARG A 114 6.03 7.19 -13.92
C ARG A 114 5.97 5.91 -14.75
N ALA A 115 5.74 6.02 -16.06
CA ALA A 115 5.71 4.88 -16.97
C ALA A 115 7.04 4.10 -16.99
N GLU A 116 8.19 4.79 -17.10
CA GLU A 116 9.50 4.14 -17.08
C GLU A 116 9.76 3.45 -15.73
N LEU A 117 9.43 4.11 -14.61
CA LEU A 117 9.60 3.52 -13.29
C LEU A 117 8.65 2.34 -13.06
N TYR A 118 7.42 2.43 -13.55
CA TYR A 118 6.46 1.32 -13.49
C TYR A 118 6.98 0.08 -14.22
N ASP A 119 7.55 0.27 -15.41
CA ASP A 119 8.15 -0.82 -16.18
C ASP A 119 9.40 -1.40 -15.47
N VAL A 120 10.20 -0.55 -14.80
CA VAL A 120 11.32 -0.99 -13.95
C VAL A 120 10.80 -1.86 -12.79
N ILE A 121 9.78 -1.41 -12.06
CA ILE A 121 9.18 -2.12 -10.94
C ILE A 121 8.63 -3.48 -11.40
N ARG A 122 7.87 -3.50 -12.49
CA ARG A 122 7.31 -4.73 -13.04
C ARG A 122 8.34 -5.76 -13.50
N SER A 123 9.52 -5.29 -13.93
CA SER A 123 10.61 -6.19 -14.33
C SER A 123 11.26 -6.93 -13.16
N MET A 124 10.95 -6.56 -11.91
CA MET A 124 11.56 -7.17 -10.72
C MET A 124 10.83 -8.46 -10.33
N PRO A 125 11.56 -9.50 -9.90
CA PRO A 125 10.96 -10.70 -9.37
C PRO A 125 10.05 -10.40 -8.17
N PHE A 126 8.96 -11.15 -8.02
CA PHE A 126 7.96 -10.99 -6.97
C PHE A 126 7.15 -9.70 -7.00
N ASN A 127 7.35 -8.81 -7.99
CA ASN A 127 6.37 -7.77 -8.25
C ASN A 127 5.10 -8.39 -8.83
N ILE A 128 3.94 -7.95 -8.34
CA ILE A 128 2.63 -8.49 -8.73
C ILE A 128 1.71 -7.43 -9.33
N GLN A 129 2.24 -6.26 -9.67
CA GLN A 129 1.47 -5.23 -10.37
C GLN A 129 1.05 -5.71 -11.77
N PRO A 130 -0.17 -5.36 -12.23
CA PRO A 130 -0.61 -5.70 -13.58
C PRO A 130 0.19 -4.97 -14.66
N ASP A 131 -0.06 -5.31 -15.91
CA ASP A 131 0.41 -4.51 -17.02
C ASP A 131 -0.23 -3.12 -16.97
N ARG A 132 0.54 -2.07 -17.28
CA ARG A 132 0.02 -0.70 -17.23
C ARG A 132 -0.94 -0.35 -18.38
N GLY A 133 -1.09 -1.21 -19.37
CA GLY A 133 -2.06 -1.02 -20.45
C GLY A 133 -1.85 0.25 -21.29
N GLY A 134 -0.62 0.81 -21.30
CA GLY A 134 -0.31 2.04 -22.03
C GLY A 134 -0.51 3.35 -21.25
N VAL A 135 -1.07 3.31 -20.03
CA VAL A 135 -1.13 4.47 -19.13
C VAL A 135 0.18 4.65 -18.35
N GLU A 136 0.38 5.80 -17.72
CA GLU A 136 1.62 6.06 -16.96
C GLU A 136 1.70 5.22 -15.68
N SER A 137 0.62 5.20 -14.90
CA SER A 137 0.48 4.41 -13.68
C SER A 137 -0.99 4.03 -13.53
N PRO A 138 -1.35 2.75 -13.65
CA PRO A 138 -2.74 2.33 -13.53
C PRO A 138 -3.18 2.22 -12.08
N ASP A 139 -4.47 2.45 -11.85
CA ASP A 139 -5.16 1.90 -10.68
C ASP A 139 -5.42 0.41 -10.88
N TYR A 140 -5.33 -0.37 -9.81
CA TYR A 140 -5.60 -1.82 -9.90
C TYR A 140 -6.15 -2.40 -8.60
N VAL A 141 -6.74 -3.58 -8.72
CA VAL A 141 -7.24 -4.37 -7.59
C VAL A 141 -6.43 -5.66 -7.48
N LEU A 142 -5.93 -5.92 -6.28
CA LEU A 142 -5.40 -7.24 -5.92
C LEU A 142 -6.49 -8.01 -5.18
N THR A 143 -6.64 -9.28 -5.54
CA THR A 143 -7.62 -10.17 -4.91
C THR A 143 -6.91 -11.12 -3.96
N LEU A 144 -7.39 -11.19 -2.72
CA LEU A 144 -6.98 -12.20 -1.75
C LEU A 144 -7.94 -13.37 -1.83
N LYS A 145 -7.39 -14.56 -2.06
CA LYS A 145 -8.16 -15.81 -2.02
C LYS A 145 -8.43 -16.26 -0.57
N SER A 146 -9.53 -16.97 -0.38
CA SER A 146 -9.81 -17.68 0.86
C SER A 146 -8.69 -18.67 1.20
N SER A 147 -8.58 -19.07 2.45
CA SER A 147 -7.53 -19.99 2.94
C SER A 147 -7.56 -21.36 2.24
N ASP A 148 -8.70 -21.76 1.67
CA ASP A 148 -8.84 -22.94 0.83
C ASP A 148 -8.60 -22.67 -0.68
N GLY A 149 -8.33 -21.43 -1.07
CA GLY A 149 -8.04 -20.97 -2.43
C GLY A 149 -9.24 -20.91 -3.40
N LYS A 150 -10.46 -21.24 -2.94
CA LYS A 150 -11.60 -21.46 -3.85
C LYS A 150 -12.34 -20.18 -4.26
N LYS A 151 -12.35 -19.17 -3.42
CA LYS A 151 -13.12 -17.91 -3.67
C LYS A 151 -12.28 -16.67 -3.39
N ASP A 152 -12.72 -15.56 -3.93
CA ASP A 152 -12.23 -14.25 -3.55
C ASP A 152 -12.74 -13.93 -2.14
N ALA A 153 -11.86 -13.49 -1.23
CA ALA A 153 -12.21 -13.29 0.17
C ALA A 153 -11.96 -11.87 0.64
N ALA A 154 -11.05 -11.13 0.01
CA ALA A 154 -10.83 -9.71 0.27
C ALA A 154 -10.21 -9.02 -0.96
N LEU A 155 -10.23 -7.67 -0.97
CA LEU A 155 -9.71 -6.85 -2.05
C LEU A 155 -8.71 -5.82 -1.50
N LEU A 156 -7.66 -5.50 -2.29
CA LEU A 156 -6.76 -4.40 -2.04
C LEU A 156 -6.78 -3.48 -3.26
N TYR A 157 -7.30 -2.27 -3.09
CA TYR A 157 -7.28 -1.21 -4.11
C TYR A 157 -5.96 -0.47 -4.02
N CYS A 158 -5.21 -0.43 -5.10
CA CYS A 158 -3.98 0.34 -5.23
C CYS A 158 -4.25 1.47 -6.22
N LEU A 159 -4.18 2.72 -5.75
CA LEU A 159 -4.55 3.90 -6.53
C LEU A 159 -3.33 4.80 -6.75
N ASP A 160 -3.24 5.42 -7.91
CA ASP A 160 -2.28 6.50 -8.15
C ASP A 160 -2.91 7.83 -7.74
N SER A 161 -2.42 8.43 -6.66
CA SER A 161 -2.88 9.74 -6.18
C SER A 161 -2.24 10.93 -6.92
N HIS A 162 -1.54 10.66 -8.02
CA HIS A 162 -0.85 11.63 -8.85
C HIS A 162 0.29 12.38 -8.13
N SER A 163 0.53 13.64 -8.53
CA SER A 163 1.61 14.49 -8.01
C SER A 163 1.07 15.89 -7.71
N TYR A 164 1.45 16.90 -8.51
CA TYR A 164 1.02 18.27 -8.32
C TYR A 164 -0.10 18.65 -9.29
N SER A 165 -0.99 19.56 -8.84
CA SER A 165 -2.05 20.11 -9.68
C SER A 165 -1.49 20.73 -10.95
N LYS A 166 -2.16 20.47 -12.08
CA LYS A 166 -1.87 21.07 -13.39
C LYS A 166 -2.78 22.24 -13.72
N LEU A 167 -3.74 22.56 -12.85
CA LEU A 167 -4.63 23.71 -13.02
C LEU A 167 -3.95 24.97 -12.49
N PRO A 168 -3.90 26.07 -13.28
CA PRO A 168 -3.12 27.26 -12.90
C PRO A 168 -3.60 27.98 -11.63
N ASP A 169 -4.86 27.83 -11.30
CA ASP A 169 -5.55 28.45 -10.16
C ASP A 169 -5.76 27.51 -8.97
N VAL A 170 -5.33 26.26 -9.07
CA VAL A 170 -5.36 25.26 -8.00
C VAL A 170 -3.94 24.93 -7.59
N LYS A 171 -3.57 25.25 -6.36
CA LYS A 171 -2.23 25.03 -5.85
C LYS A 171 -2.09 23.67 -5.16
N GLY A 172 -0.85 23.26 -4.96
CA GLY A 172 -0.53 22.04 -4.23
C GLY A 172 -0.72 20.79 -5.08
N TYR A 173 -1.37 19.80 -4.52
CA TYR A 173 -1.41 18.45 -5.07
C TYR A 173 -2.59 18.20 -6.01
N ASP A 174 -2.41 17.27 -6.95
CA ASP A 174 -3.45 16.71 -7.78
C ASP A 174 -4.33 15.76 -6.93
N TRP A 175 -5.46 15.33 -7.45
CA TRP A 175 -6.47 14.56 -6.73
C TRP A 175 -6.83 13.27 -7.48
N LEU A 176 -7.45 12.33 -6.79
CA LEU A 176 -8.07 11.17 -7.44
C LEU A 176 -9.18 11.66 -8.37
N THR A 177 -9.08 11.38 -9.65
CA THR A 177 -9.94 11.94 -10.70
C THR A 177 -11.35 11.32 -10.68
N PHE A 178 -12.30 11.96 -11.38
CA PHE A 178 -13.62 11.37 -11.59
C PHE A 178 -13.57 10.02 -12.32
N ASP A 179 -12.59 9.84 -13.24
CA ASP A 179 -12.41 8.57 -13.94
C ASP A 179 -11.97 7.47 -12.98
N GLN A 180 -11.09 7.77 -12.02
CA GLN A 180 -10.68 6.85 -10.97
C GLN A 180 -11.85 6.52 -10.01
N VAL A 181 -12.67 7.50 -9.66
CA VAL A 181 -13.88 7.27 -8.86
C VAL A 181 -14.85 6.35 -9.60
N ASN A 182 -15.06 6.59 -10.90
CA ASN A 182 -15.92 5.74 -11.72
C ASN A 182 -15.36 4.33 -11.88
N TRP A 183 -14.05 4.20 -12.12
CA TRP A 183 -13.34 2.92 -12.18
C TRP A 183 -13.50 2.15 -10.86
N TYR A 184 -13.26 2.78 -9.71
CA TYR A 184 -13.45 2.15 -8.41
C TYR A 184 -14.89 1.62 -8.23
N ARG A 185 -15.89 2.45 -8.54
CA ARG A 185 -17.30 2.05 -8.43
C ARG A 185 -17.63 0.84 -9.30
N GLN A 186 -17.09 0.78 -10.52
CA GLN A 186 -17.25 -0.36 -11.42
C GLN A 186 -16.59 -1.63 -10.85
N GLN A 187 -15.35 -1.53 -10.35
CA GLN A 187 -14.66 -2.66 -9.73
C GLN A 187 -15.43 -3.20 -8.52
N SER A 188 -15.77 -2.32 -7.59
CA SER A 188 -16.51 -2.68 -6.37
C SER A 188 -17.86 -3.36 -6.72
N ALA A 189 -18.61 -2.80 -7.65
CA ALA A 189 -19.89 -3.38 -8.11
C ALA A 189 -19.67 -4.76 -8.75
N ALA A 190 -18.64 -4.95 -9.56
CA ALA A 190 -18.34 -6.23 -10.21
C ALA A 190 -17.99 -7.31 -9.18
N TYR A 191 -17.13 -7.00 -8.20
CA TYR A 191 -16.79 -7.95 -7.14
C TYR A 191 -17.99 -8.25 -6.23
N LYS A 192 -18.80 -7.24 -5.89
CA LYS A 192 -20.03 -7.41 -5.13
C LYS A 192 -21.01 -8.35 -5.86
N ALA A 193 -21.20 -8.19 -7.17
CA ALA A 193 -22.04 -9.07 -7.97
C ALA A 193 -21.53 -10.52 -7.97
N LYS A 194 -20.22 -10.72 -8.15
CA LYS A 194 -19.59 -12.06 -8.07
C LYS A 194 -19.73 -12.71 -6.70
N ASN A 195 -19.80 -11.90 -5.63
CA ASN A 195 -19.97 -12.37 -4.25
C ASN A 195 -21.41 -12.41 -3.78
N GLY A 196 -22.35 -12.70 -4.67
CA GLY A 196 -23.77 -12.87 -4.32
C GLY A 196 -24.45 -11.60 -3.81
N GLY A 197 -24.01 -10.43 -4.27
CA GLY A 197 -24.57 -9.14 -3.88
C GLY A 197 -24.03 -8.58 -2.56
N GLN A 198 -23.06 -9.24 -1.93
CA GLN A 198 -22.42 -8.77 -0.69
C GLN A 198 -21.03 -8.17 -0.98
N PRO A 199 -20.70 -6.99 -0.45
CA PRO A 199 -19.36 -6.41 -0.62
C PRO A 199 -18.31 -7.26 0.06
N LEU A 200 -17.18 -7.50 -0.62
CA LEU A 200 -16.00 -8.12 0.00
C LEU A 200 -15.30 -7.10 0.91
N PRO A 201 -14.71 -7.54 2.04
CA PRO A 201 -13.82 -6.68 2.83
C PRO A 201 -12.69 -6.14 1.97
N ALA A 202 -12.43 -4.83 2.02
CA ALA A 202 -11.38 -4.22 1.21
C ALA A 202 -10.55 -3.21 1.99
N LEU A 203 -9.29 -3.02 1.56
CA LEU A 203 -8.41 -1.93 1.96
C LEU A 203 -7.99 -1.13 0.72
N ALA A 204 -7.70 0.16 0.89
CA ALA A 204 -7.19 1.01 -0.17
C ALA A 204 -5.82 1.59 0.20
N PHE A 205 -4.91 1.64 -0.79
CA PHE A 205 -3.53 2.13 -0.64
C PHE A 205 -3.25 3.18 -1.71
N PHE A 206 -2.79 4.33 -1.30
CA PHE A 206 -2.34 5.42 -2.17
C PHE A 206 -1.41 6.34 -1.38
N HIS A 207 -0.83 7.36 -2.01
CA HIS A 207 0.19 8.19 -1.37
C HIS A 207 -0.38 9.45 -0.71
N ILE A 208 -0.96 10.35 -1.50
CA ILE A 208 -1.45 11.65 -1.03
C ILE A 208 -2.82 11.49 -0.36
N PRO A 209 -2.99 11.93 0.90
CA PRO A 209 -4.23 11.75 1.65
C PRO A 209 -5.41 12.50 1.02
N LEU A 210 -6.63 12.00 1.25
CA LEU A 210 -7.86 12.72 0.90
C LEU A 210 -8.13 13.89 1.87
N PRO A 211 -8.87 14.93 1.47
CA PRO A 211 -9.28 16.02 2.35
C PRO A 211 -9.96 15.56 3.65
N GLU A 212 -10.65 14.42 3.61
CA GLU A 212 -11.34 13.81 4.76
C GLU A 212 -10.40 13.42 5.91
N TYR A 213 -9.09 13.27 5.67
CA TYR A 213 -8.11 13.07 6.75
C TYR A 213 -8.04 14.29 7.68
N ASN A 214 -8.12 15.51 7.12
CA ASN A 214 -8.19 16.73 7.93
C ASN A 214 -9.51 16.87 8.68
N GLU A 215 -10.62 16.53 8.04
CA GLU A 215 -11.94 16.56 8.67
C GLU A 215 -12.01 15.59 9.84
N ALA A 216 -11.62 14.34 9.62
CA ALA A 216 -11.62 13.30 10.66
C ALA A 216 -10.71 13.63 11.84
N ALA A 217 -9.49 14.12 11.55
CA ALA A 217 -8.53 14.44 12.60
C ALA A 217 -8.85 15.75 13.37
N SER A 218 -9.80 16.53 12.88
CA SER A 218 -10.28 17.74 13.54
C SER A 218 -11.63 17.56 14.26
N ASP A 219 -12.28 16.40 14.11
CA ASP A 219 -13.49 16.06 14.82
C ASP A 219 -13.17 15.67 16.27
N GLU A 220 -13.55 16.51 17.23
CA GLU A 220 -13.38 16.26 18.67
C GLU A 220 -14.05 14.99 19.16
N ASN A 221 -15.01 14.47 18.40
CA ASN A 221 -15.70 13.22 18.70
C ASN A 221 -15.03 11.99 18.10
N ALA A 222 -14.07 12.12 17.20
CA ALA A 222 -13.32 11.00 16.66
C ALA A 222 -12.27 10.52 17.67
N ILE A 223 -11.99 9.21 17.64
CA ILE A 223 -10.85 8.63 18.36
C ILE A 223 -9.68 8.58 17.39
N LEU A 224 -8.66 9.41 17.62
CA LEU A 224 -7.41 9.43 16.89
C LEU A 224 -6.37 8.70 17.74
N LEU A 225 -5.72 7.69 17.17
CA LEU A 225 -4.66 6.90 17.82
C LEU A 225 -3.38 6.97 16.98
N GLY A 226 -2.26 7.18 17.65
CA GLY A 226 -0.97 7.47 17.02
C GLY A 226 -0.61 8.96 17.09
N THR A 227 0.37 9.37 16.30
CA THR A 227 0.94 10.73 16.33
C THR A 227 0.44 11.56 15.16
N ARG A 228 -0.03 12.78 15.44
CA ARG A 228 -0.34 13.82 14.48
C ARG A 228 0.45 15.07 14.84
N MET A 229 1.46 15.40 14.03
CA MET A 229 2.29 16.59 14.25
C MET A 229 2.07 17.64 13.16
N GLU A 230 1.43 17.26 12.06
CA GLU A 230 1.15 18.18 10.97
C GLU A 230 -0.27 17.99 10.40
N LYS A 231 -0.75 19.01 9.71
CA LYS A 231 -2.01 18.95 8.97
C LYS A 231 -1.79 18.08 7.73
N ALA A 232 -2.77 17.25 7.37
CA ALA A 232 -2.70 16.49 6.13
C ALA A 232 -2.59 17.43 4.92
N CYS A 233 -1.54 17.26 4.12
CA CYS A 233 -1.29 18.00 2.88
C CYS A 233 -2.11 17.44 1.72
N ALA A 234 -3.44 17.45 1.89
CA ALA A 234 -4.39 16.93 0.93
C ALA A 234 -4.61 17.91 -0.24
N PRO A 235 -5.11 17.44 -1.40
CA PRO A 235 -5.53 18.29 -2.50
C PRO A 235 -6.58 19.34 -2.09
N GLU A 236 -6.58 20.50 -2.78
CA GLU A 236 -7.63 21.51 -2.58
C GLU A 236 -8.98 21.06 -3.17
N LEU A 237 -8.96 20.19 -4.20
CA LEU A 237 -10.17 19.68 -4.85
C LEU A 237 -10.45 18.24 -4.41
N ASN A 238 -11.74 17.90 -4.32
CA ASN A 238 -12.22 16.60 -3.91
C ASN A 238 -13.28 16.10 -4.91
N THR A 239 -13.06 14.93 -5.48
CA THR A 239 -13.98 14.30 -6.44
C THR A 239 -14.96 13.32 -5.80
N GLY A 240 -14.89 13.13 -4.47
CA GLY A 240 -15.80 12.27 -3.73
C GLY A 240 -15.40 10.80 -3.69
N MET A 241 -14.12 10.46 -3.82
CA MET A 241 -13.65 9.07 -3.69
C MET A 241 -14.03 8.47 -2.33
N PHE A 242 -13.89 9.22 -1.24
CA PHE A 242 -14.34 8.78 0.08
C PHE A 242 -15.83 8.41 0.08
N THR A 243 -16.66 9.30 -0.48
CA THR A 243 -18.10 9.06 -0.57
C THR A 243 -18.41 7.81 -1.39
N ALA A 244 -17.74 7.62 -2.54
CA ALA A 244 -17.91 6.43 -3.36
C ALA A 244 -17.57 5.14 -2.59
N MET A 245 -16.47 5.13 -1.83
CA MET A 245 -16.08 3.98 -0.99
C MET A 245 -17.05 3.76 0.17
N LYS A 246 -17.58 4.84 0.75
CA LYS A 246 -18.59 4.75 1.80
C LYS A 246 -19.91 4.16 1.30
N GLU A 247 -20.37 4.57 0.12
CA GLU A 247 -21.60 4.06 -0.50
C GLU A 247 -21.46 2.58 -0.94
N ALA A 248 -20.31 2.22 -1.51
CA ALA A 248 -20.02 0.85 -1.93
C ALA A 248 -19.98 -0.13 -0.74
N GLY A 249 -19.47 0.32 0.39
CA GLY A 249 -19.46 -0.40 1.65
C GLY A 249 -18.46 -1.55 1.74
N ASP A 250 -17.50 -1.64 0.82
CA ASP A 250 -16.45 -2.67 0.81
C ASP A 250 -15.19 -2.22 1.57
N VAL A 251 -14.75 -0.97 1.41
CA VAL A 251 -13.53 -0.45 2.02
C VAL A 251 -13.69 -0.27 3.53
N MET A 252 -12.80 -0.90 4.29
CA MET A 252 -12.70 -0.80 5.75
C MET A 252 -11.67 0.24 6.19
N GLY A 253 -10.62 0.44 5.40
CA GLY A 253 -9.55 1.38 5.71
C GLY A 253 -8.79 1.85 4.49
N MET A 254 -8.28 3.08 4.56
CA MET A 254 -7.42 3.73 3.59
C MET A 254 -6.06 3.99 4.24
N PHE A 255 -4.99 3.64 3.53
CA PHE A 255 -3.61 3.73 4.03
C PHE A 255 -2.78 4.60 3.09
N VAL A 256 -2.25 5.69 3.63
CA VAL A 256 -1.51 6.73 2.89
C VAL A 256 -0.11 6.96 3.44
N GLY A 257 0.69 7.79 2.76
CA GLY A 257 1.96 8.34 3.20
C GLY A 257 1.94 9.86 3.17
N HIS A 258 2.99 10.47 2.60
CA HIS A 258 3.09 11.86 2.23
C HIS A 258 3.45 12.84 3.37
N ASP A 259 2.78 12.78 4.51
CA ASP A 259 3.03 13.66 5.65
C ASP A 259 3.90 12.91 6.66
N HIS A 260 5.19 13.25 6.73
CA HIS A 260 6.23 12.44 7.39
C HIS A 260 6.09 12.39 8.92
N ASP A 261 5.51 13.41 9.50
CA ASP A 261 5.34 13.56 10.95
C ASP A 261 3.97 13.07 11.44
N ASN A 262 3.26 12.34 10.58
CA ASN A 262 1.99 11.68 10.92
C ASN A 262 2.14 10.16 10.83
N ASP A 263 1.61 9.47 11.84
CA ASP A 263 1.39 8.03 11.79
C ASP A 263 0.04 7.62 12.40
N TYR A 264 -0.83 8.60 12.61
CA TYR A 264 -2.11 8.37 13.24
C TYR A 264 -3.07 7.53 12.37
N ALA A 265 -4.05 6.97 13.06
CA ALA A 265 -5.23 6.40 12.46
C ALA A 265 -6.48 6.93 13.16
N VAL A 266 -7.50 7.28 12.38
CA VAL A 266 -8.77 7.84 12.88
C VAL A 266 -9.92 7.27 12.06
N MET A 267 -11.01 6.90 12.72
CA MET A 267 -12.19 6.39 12.01
C MET A 267 -13.10 7.54 11.60
N TRP A 268 -13.39 7.63 10.30
CA TRP A 268 -14.33 8.60 9.75
C TRP A 268 -15.49 7.90 9.06
N LYS A 269 -16.70 8.14 9.57
CA LYS A 269 -17.94 7.55 9.02
C LYS A 269 -17.87 6.02 8.79
N GLY A 270 -17.11 5.31 9.62
CA GLY A 270 -16.96 3.85 9.57
C GLY A 270 -15.87 3.32 8.62
N ILE A 271 -15.02 4.18 8.09
CA ILE A 271 -13.79 3.82 7.36
C ILE A 271 -12.60 4.34 8.17
N LEU A 272 -11.58 3.51 8.36
CA LEU A 272 -10.35 3.93 9.01
C LEU A 272 -9.49 4.72 8.03
N LEU A 273 -9.08 5.93 8.40
CA LEU A 273 -8.10 6.75 7.69
C LEU A 273 -6.78 6.65 8.45
N ALA A 274 -5.77 6.04 7.84
CA ALA A 274 -4.52 5.72 8.51
C ALA A 274 -3.31 6.18 7.68
N TYR A 275 -2.35 6.82 8.33
CA TYR A 275 -1.03 7.05 7.75
C TYR A 275 -0.14 5.81 7.91
N GLY A 276 0.73 5.60 6.95
CA GLY A 276 1.94 4.81 7.14
C GLY A 276 2.86 5.45 8.18
N ARG A 277 3.95 4.78 8.52
CA ARG A 277 5.03 5.37 9.28
C ARG A 277 6.16 5.70 8.33
N PHE A 278 6.66 6.95 8.35
CA PHE A 278 7.84 7.34 7.61
C PHE A 278 8.93 6.27 7.72
N THR A 279 9.37 5.75 6.59
CA THR A 279 10.39 4.68 6.53
C THR A 279 11.78 5.23 6.24
N GLY A 280 11.84 6.48 5.75
CA GLY A 280 13.03 7.13 5.25
C GLY A 280 14.21 7.21 6.20
N GLY A 281 15.34 7.61 5.65
CA GLY A 281 16.56 7.91 6.40
C GLY A 281 16.61 9.38 6.82
N ASN A 282 17.82 9.87 7.06
CA ASN A 282 18.06 11.29 7.45
C ASN A 282 18.23 12.16 6.19
N THR A 283 17.41 11.98 5.18
CA THR A 283 17.48 12.71 3.90
C THR A 283 16.37 13.73 3.71
N GLU A 284 15.30 13.61 4.49
CA GLU A 284 14.15 14.50 4.51
C GLU A 284 13.72 14.77 5.96
N TYR A 285 12.85 15.77 6.15
CA TYR A 285 12.34 16.09 7.48
C TYR A 285 11.55 14.91 8.06
N ASN A 286 11.75 14.64 9.32
CA ASN A 286 10.97 13.70 10.11
C ASN A 286 11.35 13.84 11.58
N HIS A 287 10.38 14.04 12.45
CA HIS A 287 10.58 14.16 13.90
C HIS A 287 10.25 12.84 14.63
N LEU A 288 9.74 11.84 13.90
CA LEU A 288 9.40 10.53 14.42
C LEU A 288 10.49 9.51 14.07
N SER A 289 10.72 8.51 14.91
CA SER A 289 11.62 7.40 14.56
C SER A 289 11.06 6.62 13.38
N ASN A 290 11.90 6.28 12.40
CA ASN A 290 11.46 5.59 11.19
C ASN A 290 11.00 4.14 11.47
N GLY A 291 10.01 3.68 10.70
CA GLY A 291 9.40 2.38 10.88
C GLY A 291 8.54 1.95 9.69
N ALA A 292 7.54 1.15 9.99
CA ALA A 292 6.54 0.72 9.01
C ALA A 292 5.20 0.47 9.69
N ARG A 293 4.10 0.61 8.95
CA ARG A 293 2.80 0.14 9.41
C ARG A 293 2.60 -1.31 9.02
N VAL A 294 2.08 -2.09 9.93
CA VAL A 294 1.71 -3.48 9.71
C VAL A 294 0.21 -3.64 9.83
N ILE A 295 -0.38 -4.46 8.95
CA ILE A 295 -1.81 -4.69 8.89
C ILE A 295 -2.04 -6.19 8.83
N LEU A 296 -2.85 -6.73 9.74
CA LEU A 296 -3.20 -8.14 9.80
C LEU A 296 -4.71 -8.31 9.56
N MET A 297 -5.06 -8.76 8.38
CA MET A 297 -6.45 -9.06 8.00
C MET A 297 -6.87 -10.45 8.48
N LYS A 298 -8.17 -10.60 8.73
CA LYS A 298 -8.81 -11.88 9.08
C LYS A 298 -9.82 -12.29 8.02
N GLU A 299 -9.73 -13.53 7.56
CA GLU A 299 -10.67 -14.11 6.60
C GLU A 299 -12.09 -14.12 7.15
N GLY A 300 -13.06 -13.76 6.31
CA GLY A 300 -14.49 -13.81 6.66
C GLY A 300 -14.94 -12.77 7.68
N ALA A 301 -14.07 -11.86 8.08
CA ALA A 301 -14.39 -10.82 9.05
C ALA A 301 -14.17 -9.42 8.47
N ARG A 302 -15.00 -8.45 8.89
CA ARG A 302 -14.80 -7.03 8.58
C ARG A 302 -14.01 -6.35 9.70
N THR A 303 -12.83 -6.93 9.99
CA THR A 303 -11.91 -6.44 11.01
C THR A 303 -10.47 -6.69 10.58
N PHE A 304 -9.57 -5.88 11.10
CA PHE A 304 -8.13 -6.09 10.98
C PHE A 304 -7.42 -5.46 12.18
N THR A 305 -6.23 -5.97 12.49
CA THR A 305 -5.34 -5.36 13.48
C THR A 305 -4.26 -4.57 12.75
N THR A 306 -3.88 -3.40 13.26
CA THR A 306 -2.75 -2.63 12.73
C THR A 306 -1.85 -2.14 13.84
N TRP A 307 -0.55 -1.99 13.54
CA TRP A 307 0.45 -1.46 14.48
C TRP A 307 1.61 -0.83 13.72
N ILE A 308 2.40 -0.04 14.41
CA ILE A 308 3.67 0.48 13.90
C ILE A 308 4.81 -0.40 14.43
N ARG A 309 5.69 -0.83 13.52
CA ARG A 309 6.93 -1.54 13.81
C ARG A 309 8.10 -0.57 13.68
N LEU A 310 8.83 -0.38 14.79
CA LEU A 310 9.99 0.49 14.88
C LEU A 310 11.31 -0.28 14.95
N LYS A 311 12.40 0.46 15.11
CA LYS A 311 13.75 -0.05 15.34
C LYS A 311 13.79 -1.03 16.53
N GLY A 312 14.63 -2.07 16.40
CA GLY A 312 14.82 -3.04 17.49
C GLY A 312 13.63 -3.96 17.74
N GLY A 313 12.64 -3.92 16.86
CA GLY A 313 11.45 -4.77 17.00
C GLY A 313 10.36 -4.19 17.89
N GLU A 314 10.46 -2.94 18.29
CA GLU A 314 9.44 -2.24 19.07
C GLU A 314 8.12 -2.16 18.31
N ILE A 315 7.01 -2.36 19.02
CA ILE A 315 5.64 -2.23 18.51
C ILE A 315 4.95 -1.13 19.30
N ILE A 316 4.37 -0.16 18.59
CA ILE A 316 3.53 0.89 19.17
C ILE A 316 2.18 0.94 18.43
N ASP A 317 1.20 1.61 19.03
CA ASP A 317 -0.11 1.94 18.47
C ASP A 317 -0.85 0.72 17.87
N LYS A 318 -0.79 -0.41 18.59
CA LYS A 318 -1.51 -1.61 18.17
C LYS A 318 -3.01 -1.47 18.44
N THR A 319 -3.78 -1.46 17.35
CA THR A 319 -5.23 -1.21 17.37
C THR A 319 -5.98 -2.24 16.54
N VAL A 320 -7.27 -2.39 16.82
CA VAL A 320 -8.20 -3.27 16.10
C VAL A 320 -9.32 -2.43 15.51
N TYR A 321 -9.48 -2.51 14.18
CA TYR A 321 -10.63 -1.91 13.49
C TYR A 321 -11.83 -2.87 13.57
N PRO A 322 -13.05 -2.39 13.88
CA PRO A 322 -13.37 -1.01 14.26
C PRO A 322 -13.23 -0.72 15.76
N ASP A 323 -13.03 -1.72 16.59
CA ASP A 323 -13.28 -1.70 18.03
C ASP A 323 -12.46 -0.62 18.78
N SER A 324 -11.19 -0.45 18.44
CA SER A 324 -10.32 0.57 19.07
C SER A 324 -10.75 2.01 18.80
N TYR A 325 -11.59 2.22 17.78
CA TYR A 325 -12.03 3.54 17.32
C TYR A 325 -13.51 3.82 17.63
N MET A 326 -14.16 2.97 18.41
CA MET A 326 -15.54 3.14 18.82
C MET A 326 -15.60 3.75 20.21
N LYS A 327 -16.33 4.88 20.34
CA LYS A 327 -16.63 5.41 21.67
C LYS A 327 -17.57 4.46 22.40
N ASP A 328 -17.32 4.27 23.69
CA ASP A 328 -18.23 3.56 24.59
C ASP A 328 -19.57 4.32 24.63
N ASP A 329 -20.61 3.71 24.13
CA ASP A 329 -21.96 4.24 24.20
C ASP A 329 -22.61 3.76 25.50
N TRP A 330 -22.48 4.58 26.54
CA TRP A 330 -23.08 4.29 27.88
C TRP A 330 -24.57 3.96 27.83
N ARG A 331 -25.30 4.43 26.81
CA ARG A 331 -26.74 4.14 26.61
C ARG A 331 -27.00 2.68 26.24
N LYS A 332 -25.99 1.97 25.76
CA LYS A 332 -26.07 0.55 25.41
C LYS A 332 -25.64 -0.36 26.55
N ARG A 333 -25.16 0.20 27.64
CA ARG A 333 -24.84 -0.59 28.86
C ARG A 333 -26.12 -1.11 29.48
N PRO A 334 -26.17 -2.38 29.96
CA PRO A 334 -27.29 -2.86 30.75
C PRO A 334 -27.52 -1.94 31.98
N LEU A 335 -28.77 -1.61 32.23
CA LEU A 335 -29.09 -0.95 33.48
C LEU A 335 -28.76 -1.90 34.64
N VAL A 336 -28.00 -1.39 35.62
CA VAL A 336 -27.79 -2.13 36.86
C VAL A 336 -29.12 -2.07 37.60
N THR A 337 -29.88 -3.16 37.63
CA THR A 337 -31.04 -3.31 38.51
C THR A 337 -30.52 -3.78 39.84
N GLU A 338 -30.71 -2.97 40.88
CA GLU A 338 -30.47 -3.37 42.28
C GLU A 338 -31.39 -4.51 42.68
#